data_53b6bb9f57dedbe00d1c5a40499342e8
#
_entry.id   53b6bb9f57dedbe00d1c5a40499342e8
#
_cell.length_a   1.000
_cell.length_b   1.000
_cell.length_c   1.000
_cell.angle_alpha   90.00
_cell.angle_beta   90.00
_cell.angle_gamma   90.00
#
_symmetry.space_group_name_H-M   'P 1'
#
loop_
_entity.id
_entity.type
_entity.pdbx_description
1 polymer ?
#
loop_
_entity_poly.entity_id
_entity_poly.type
_entity_poly.pdbx_seq_one_letter_code
_entity_poly.pdbx_strand_id
1 'polypeptide(L)'
;MQFAETFKRLRVKSDKSRYKLAQYSGLSEPYILRLESGERINPSRDVVMMLGTALAQGVSSIEIWDIDALMLSADYAPLRRRGGEVVLLPALKVQRILLYSS
;
A
#
# COMPACT_ATOMS: atom_id res chain seq x y z
N MET A 1 5.09 2.89 -16.14
CA MET A 1 5.60 2.07 -15.05
C MET A 1 4.47 1.38 -14.33
N GLN A 2 4.65 0.11 -14.07
CA GLN A 2 3.58 -0.71 -13.51
C GLN A 2 3.09 -0.22 -12.14
N PHE A 3 3.99 0.27 -11.32
CA PHE A 3 3.61 0.75 -9.99
C PHE A 3 2.64 1.93 -10.10
N ALA A 4 2.94 2.88 -10.96
CA ALA A 4 2.09 4.08 -11.10
C ALA A 4 0.67 3.70 -11.48
N GLU A 5 0.52 2.79 -12.42
CA GLU A 5 -0.79 2.34 -12.88
C GLU A 5 -1.53 1.58 -11.77
N THR A 6 -0.83 0.69 -11.10
CA THR A 6 -1.43 -0.09 -10.02
C THR A 6 -1.86 0.82 -8.87
N PHE A 7 -1.00 1.75 -8.50
CA PHE A 7 -1.30 2.67 -7.42
C PHE A 7 -2.51 3.54 -7.75
N LYS A 8 -2.54 4.11 -8.94
CA LYS A 8 -3.67 4.95 -9.34
C LYS A 8 -4.98 4.14 -9.34
N ARG A 9 -4.93 2.94 -9.87
CA ARG A 9 -6.11 2.06 -9.92
C ARG A 9 -6.62 1.78 -8.51
N LEU A 10 -5.72 1.50 -7.59
CA LEU A 10 -6.12 1.19 -6.21
C LEU A 10 -6.61 2.43 -5.48
N ARG A 11 -6.03 3.59 -5.76
CA ARG A 11 -6.53 4.82 -5.16
C ARG A 11 -7.97 5.08 -5.59
N VAL A 12 -8.25 4.94 -6.89
CA VAL A 12 -9.60 5.10 -7.39
C VAL A 12 -10.54 4.06 -6.77
N LYS A 13 -10.08 2.82 -6.67
CA LYS A 13 -10.86 1.76 -6.04
C LYS A 13 -11.18 2.07 -4.59
N SER A 14 -10.26 2.71 -3.88
CA SER A 14 -10.44 3.07 -2.48
C SER A 14 -11.36 4.27 -2.28
N ASP A 15 -11.73 4.92 -3.37
CA ASP A 15 -12.56 6.13 -3.34
C ASP A 15 -11.92 7.26 -2.53
N LYS A 16 -10.60 7.36 -2.60
CA LYS A 16 -9.87 8.41 -1.89
C LYS A 16 -9.20 9.35 -2.87
N SER A 17 -9.26 10.64 -2.54
CA SER A 17 -8.51 11.64 -3.29
C SER A 17 -7.04 11.58 -2.89
N ARG A 18 -6.19 12.22 -3.69
CA ARG A 18 -4.79 12.36 -3.32
C ARG A 18 -4.63 13.11 -2.00
N TYR A 19 -5.48 14.10 -1.78
CA TYR A 19 -5.47 14.86 -0.54
C TYR A 19 -5.76 13.95 0.67
N LYS A 20 -6.81 13.15 0.58
CA LYS A 20 -7.15 12.21 1.64
C LYS A 20 -6.02 11.22 1.87
N LEU A 21 -5.45 10.71 0.79
CA LEU A 21 -4.39 9.74 0.90
C LEU A 21 -3.15 10.36 1.54
N ALA A 22 -2.87 11.62 1.22
CA ALA A 22 -1.77 12.33 1.86
C ALA A 22 -1.99 12.45 3.37
N GLN A 23 -3.22 12.74 3.77
CA GLN A 23 -3.54 12.83 5.20
C GLN A 23 -3.34 11.52 5.92
N TYR A 24 -3.80 10.42 5.34
CA TYR A 24 -3.69 9.11 5.98
C TYR A 24 -2.27 8.55 5.97
N SER A 25 -1.52 8.85 4.93
CA SER A 25 -0.18 8.27 4.78
C SER A 25 0.91 9.12 5.42
N GLY A 26 0.65 10.40 5.61
CA GLY A 26 1.69 11.33 6.06
C GLY A 26 2.63 11.78 4.94
N LEU A 27 2.37 11.35 3.71
CA LEU A 27 3.17 11.76 2.55
C LEU A 27 2.55 13.02 1.96
N SER A 28 3.38 13.79 1.23
CA SER A 28 2.88 15.01 0.63
C SER A 28 2.03 14.70 -0.60
N GLU A 29 1.05 15.56 -0.87
CA GLU A 29 0.20 15.39 -2.04
C GLU A 29 1.00 15.49 -3.35
N PRO A 30 1.94 16.43 -3.50
CA PRO A 30 2.77 16.45 -4.70
C PRO A 30 3.57 15.16 -4.92
N TYR A 31 4.06 14.56 -3.85
CA TYR A 31 4.78 13.30 -3.96
C TYR A 31 3.86 12.19 -4.48
N ILE A 32 2.64 12.13 -3.94
CA ILE A 32 1.66 11.14 -4.39
C ILE A 32 1.34 11.34 -5.87
N LEU A 33 1.18 12.60 -6.30
CA LEU A 33 0.94 12.88 -7.70
C LEU A 33 2.08 12.39 -8.58
N ARG A 34 3.31 12.60 -8.15
CA ARG A 34 4.48 12.15 -8.89
C ARG A 34 4.52 10.63 -9.00
N LEU A 35 4.13 9.93 -7.95
CA LEU A 35 4.07 8.47 -8.00
C LEU A 35 3.03 7.98 -9.01
N GLU A 36 1.91 8.68 -9.11
CA GLU A 36 0.85 8.31 -10.07
C GLU A 36 1.18 8.69 -11.50
N SER A 37 2.02 9.71 -11.68
CA SER A 37 2.30 10.21 -13.01
C SER A 37 3.27 9.34 -13.79
N GLY A 38 3.88 8.37 -13.15
CA GLY A 38 4.84 7.50 -13.82
C GLY A 38 6.24 8.07 -13.88
N GLU A 39 6.52 9.15 -13.13
CA GLU A 39 7.89 9.63 -13.02
C GLU A 39 8.78 8.53 -12.47
N ARG A 40 10.07 8.62 -12.79
CA ARG A 40 11.02 7.59 -12.35
C ARG A 40 11.35 7.77 -10.88
N ILE A 41 10.41 7.35 -10.05
CA ILE A 41 10.54 7.38 -8.60
C ILE A 41 10.45 5.94 -8.13
N ASN A 42 11.43 5.53 -7.36
CA ASN A 42 11.43 4.21 -6.77
C ASN A 42 11.07 4.35 -5.30
N PRO A 43 9.79 4.24 -4.95
CA PRO A 43 9.41 4.37 -3.55
C PRO A 43 10.03 3.24 -2.74
N SER A 44 10.44 3.55 -1.52
CA SER A 44 10.96 2.53 -0.63
C SER A 44 9.85 1.56 -0.23
N ARG A 45 10.25 0.41 0.30
CA ARG A 45 9.29 -0.56 0.78
C ARG A 45 8.38 0.04 1.83
N ASP A 46 8.95 0.84 2.75
CA ASP A 46 8.17 1.48 3.81
C ASP A 46 7.14 2.44 3.24
N VAL A 47 7.51 3.21 2.21
CA VAL A 47 6.58 4.14 1.57
C VAL A 47 5.44 3.35 0.93
N VAL A 48 5.74 2.26 0.25
CA VAL A 48 4.69 1.44 -0.37
C VAL A 48 3.76 0.87 0.70
N MET A 49 4.32 0.43 1.82
CA MET A 49 3.52 -0.06 2.95
C MET A 49 2.61 1.04 3.51
N MET A 50 3.16 2.24 3.66
CA MET A 50 2.36 3.38 4.15
C MET A 50 1.22 3.69 3.20
N LEU A 51 1.48 3.65 1.91
CA LEU A 51 0.43 3.87 0.91
C LEU A 51 -0.63 2.79 0.96
N GLY A 52 -0.20 1.53 1.05
CA GLY A 52 -1.14 0.42 1.14
C GLY A 52 -2.04 0.53 2.37
N THR A 53 -1.45 0.85 3.50
CA THR A 53 -2.20 1.03 4.74
C THR A 53 -3.18 2.19 4.63
N ALA A 54 -2.72 3.30 4.04
CA ALA A 54 -3.58 4.47 3.86
C ALA A 54 -4.74 4.18 2.91
N LEU A 55 -4.50 3.42 1.86
CA LEU A 55 -5.56 3.03 0.93
C LEU A 55 -6.64 2.23 1.65
N ALA A 56 -6.25 1.40 2.61
CA ALA A 56 -7.19 0.54 3.34
C ALA A 56 -7.87 1.22 4.52
N GLN A 57 -7.49 2.46 4.84
CA GLN A 57 -8.06 3.16 5.99
C GLN A 57 -9.55 3.41 5.80
N GLY A 58 -10.28 3.28 6.90
CA GLY A 58 -11.70 3.57 6.92
C GLY A 58 -12.51 2.56 6.12
N VAL A 59 -13.66 3.01 5.61
CA VAL A 59 -14.50 2.16 4.76
C VAL A 59 -13.85 2.09 3.40
N SER A 60 -13.32 0.92 3.07
CA SER A 60 -12.57 0.76 1.84
C SER A 60 -12.81 -0.63 1.27
N SER A 61 -12.78 -0.72 -0.05
CA SER A 61 -12.85 -2.00 -0.75
C SER A 61 -11.46 -2.59 -0.97
N ILE A 62 -10.45 -2.00 -0.36
CA ILE A 62 -9.06 -2.48 -0.50
C ILE A 62 -8.86 -3.69 0.38
N GLU A 63 -8.41 -4.77 -0.22
CA GLU A 63 -8.15 -6.03 0.46
C GLU A 63 -6.64 -6.27 0.53
N ILE A 64 -6.25 -7.26 1.31
CA ILE A 64 -4.82 -7.55 1.46
C ILE A 64 -4.16 -7.92 0.13
N TRP A 65 -4.88 -8.57 -0.76
CA TRP A 65 -4.32 -8.91 -2.07
C TRP A 65 -4.12 -7.67 -2.94
N ASP A 66 -4.88 -6.61 -2.71
CA ASP A 66 -4.63 -5.33 -3.39
C ASP A 66 -3.31 -4.73 -2.93
N ILE A 67 -3.04 -4.80 -1.63
CA ILE A 67 -1.78 -4.31 -1.07
C ILE A 67 -0.63 -5.17 -1.58
N ASP A 68 -0.84 -6.49 -1.66
CA ASP A 68 0.15 -7.37 -2.23
C ASP A 68 0.46 -7.00 -3.68
N ALA A 69 -0.58 -6.68 -4.45
CA ALA A 69 -0.38 -6.25 -5.84
C ALA A 69 0.44 -4.97 -5.91
N LEU A 70 0.19 -4.05 -4.99
CA LEU A 70 0.94 -2.81 -4.94
C LEU A 70 2.41 -3.08 -4.62
N MET A 71 2.66 -3.93 -3.64
CA MET A 71 4.03 -4.31 -3.27
C MET A 71 4.75 -4.94 -4.44
N LEU A 72 4.10 -5.90 -5.10
CA LEU A 72 4.70 -6.58 -6.24
C LEU A 72 4.99 -5.64 -7.39
N SER A 73 4.11 -4.66 -7.62
CA SER A 73 4.31 -3.70 -8.71
C SER A 73 5.52 -2.80 -8.47
N ALA A 74 5.97 -2.70 -7.23
CA ALA A 74 7.17 -1.96 -6.86
C ALA A 74 8.37 -2.88 -6.68
N ASP A 75 8.24 -4.13 -7.08
CA ASP A 75 9.29 -5.15 -6.98
C ASP A 75 9.63 -5.54 -5.54
N TYR A 76 8.66 -5.44 -4.65
CA TYR A 76 8.81 -5.89 -3.27
C TYR A 76 8.01 -7.15 -3.03
N ALA A 77 8.44 -7.93 -2.05
CA ALA A 77 7.74 -9.15 -1.69
C ALA A 77 6.35 -8.81 -1.14
N PRO A 78 5.33 -9.63 -1.45
CA PRO A 78 3.99 -9.39 -0.94
C PRO A 78 3.93 -9.63 0.57
N LEU A 79 2.89 -9.09 1.19
CA LEU A 79 2.68 -9.27 2.63
C LEU A 79 2.34 -10.71 2.95
N ARG A 80 1.51 -11.34 2.11
CA ARG A 80 1.16 -12.74 2.30
C ARG A 80 2.25 -13.63 1.74
N ARG A 81 2.54 -14.67 2.46
CA ARG A 81 3.46 -15.70 2.00
C ARG A 81 2.69 -16.93 1.58
N ARG A 82 3.44 -17.90 1.07
CA ARG A 82 2.88 -19.19 0.76
C ARG A 82 2.14 -19.71 1.98
N GLY A 83 0.95 -20.22 1.79
CA GLY A 83 0.13 -20.70 2.88
C GLY A 83 -0.73 -19.63 3.53
N GLY A 84 -0.71 -18.41 3.00
CA GLY A 84 -1.54 -17.35 3.53
C GLY A 84 -0.92 -16.58 4.69
N GLU A 85 0.30 -16.90 5.04
CA GLU A 85 1.00 -16.24 6.13
C GLU A 85 1.27 -14.79 5.77
N VAL A 86 1.12 -13.89 6.76
CA VAL A 86 1.34 -12.47 6.57
C VAL A 86 2.66 -12.07 7.20
N VAL A 87 3.49 -11.37 6.42
CA VAL A 87 4.78 -10.87 6.90
C VAL A 87 4.71 -9.36 6.90
N LEU A 88 4.86 -8.77 8.07
CA LEU A 88 4.76 -7.33 8.27
C LEU A 88 6.04 -6.79 8.86
N LEU A 89 6.15 -5.46 8.90
CA LEU A 89 7.27 -4.81 9.55
C LEU A 89 7.32 -5.21 11.02
N PRO A 90 8.52 -5.28 11.60
CA PRO A 90 8.65 -5.71 12.99
C PRO A 90 7.77 -4.93 13.96
N ALA A 91 7.62 -3.63 13.74
CA ALA A 91 6.80 -2.80 14.62
C ALA A 91 5.33 -3.21 14.62
N LEU A 92 4.88 -3.81 13.51
CA LEU A 92 3.48 -4.24 13.36
C LEU A 92 3.32 -5.72 13.61
N LYS A 93 4.40 -6.46 13.60
CA LYS A 93 4.37 -7.90 13.61
C LYS A 93 3.65 -8.47 14.82
N VAL A 94 3.90 -7.88 15.99
CA VAL A 94 3.27 -8.37 17.21
C VAL A 94 1.76 -8.30 17.11
N GLN A 95 1.25 -7.16 16.67
CA GLN A 95 -0.20 -7.00 16.52
C GLN A 95 -0.75 -7.92 15.45
N ARG A 96 0.00 -8.07 14.37
CA ARG A 96 -0.44 -8.92 13.26
C ARG A 96 -0.55 -10.37 13.68
N ILE A 97 0.37 -10.82 14.48
CA ILE A 97 0.35 -12.19 14.97
C ILE A 97 -0.96 -12.47 15.71
N LEU A 98 -1.42 -11.52 16.49
CA LEU A 98 -2.68 -11.68 17.20
C LEU A 98 -3.86 -11.80 16.28
N LEU A 99 -3.81 -11.13 15.12
CA LEU A 99 -4.91 -11.16 14.18
C LEU A 99 -4.89 -12.39 13.29
N TYR A 100 -3.71 -12.91 13.00
CA TYR A 100 -3.56 -13.95 11.98
C TYR A 100 -3.14 -15.29 12.55
N SER A 101 -2.98 -15.39 13.83
CA SER A 101 -2.61 -16.66 14.43
C SER A 101 -3.77 -17.61 14.59
N SER A 102 -4.94 -17.10 14.37
CA SER A 102 -6.14 -17.94 14.46
C SER A 102 -6.42 -18.62 13.13
#